data_7d808505347fde9f9829db6396823db1
#
_entry.id   7d808505347fde9f9829db6396823db1
#
_cell.length_a   1.000
_cell.length_b   1.000
_cell.length_c   1.000
_cell.angle_alpha   90.00
_cell.angle_beta   90.00
_cell.angle_gamma   90.00
#
_symmetry.space_group_name_H-M   'P 1'
#
loop_
_entity.id
_entity.type
_entity.pdbx_description
1 polymer ?
#
loop_
_entity_poly.entity_id
_entity_poly.type
_entity_poly.pdbx_seq_one_letter_code
_entity_poly.pdbx_strand_id
1 'polypeptide(L)'
;MSPKLVRKAFTVLRDTLLQAPSLSLPTPSRPFHLFTDERQGIVVGVFAQPVGPTYRPVAYLSKQLDPTLRGWQPCLRALGSAAELGKEALKLTLCQPVTIFSSHRLTDLLSRRALSLLSPSHLQEFHLLFVEGTALSLQLSLRLNPATLLPTPTTDTNLPTLAQKYYTSLVDL
;
A
#
# COMPACT_ATOMS: atom_id res chain seq x y z
N MET A 1 -4.95 -34.18 1.74
CA MET A 1 -5.67 -33.17 0.92
C MET A 1 -6.24 -33.83 -0.32
N SER A 2 -7.52 -33.66 -0.61
CA SER A 2 -8.14 -34.29 -1.79
C SER A 2 -7.63 -33.65 -3.08
N PRO A 3 -7.20 -34.43 -4.10
CA PRO A 3 -6.72 -33.91 -5.39
C PRO A 3 -7.72 -32.97 -6.09
N LYS A 4 -9.00 -33.17 -5.85
CA LYS A 4 -10.08 -32.31 -6.37
C LYS A 4 -10.06 -30.90 -5.79
N LEU A 5 -9.70 -30.75 -4.50
CA LEU A 5 -9.61 -29.46 -3.82
C LEU A 5 -8.43 -28.64 -4.32
N VAL A 6 -7.29 -29.29 -4.52
CA VAL A 6 -6.08 -28.66 -5.07
C VAL A 6 -6.32 -28.17 -6.49
N ARG A 7 -6.97 -28.99 -7.32
CA ARG A 7 -7.31 -28.63 -8.70
C ARG A 7 -8.29 -27.44 -8.78
N LYS A 8 -9.30 -27.41 -7.90
CA LYS A 8 -10.25 -26.29 -7.80
C LYS A 8 -9.55 -24.99 -7.38
N ALA A 9 -8.70 -25.06 -6.35
CA ALA A 9 -7.93 -23.91 -5.87
C ALA A 9 -6.99 -23.37 -6.97
N PHE A 10 -6.30 -24.25 -7.67
CA PHE A 10 -5.43 -23.87 -8.81
C PHE A 10 -6.21 -23.20 -9.93
N THR A 11 -7.39 -23.74 -10.30
CA THR A 11 -8.21 -23.16 -11.37
C THR A 11 -8.70 -21.76 -10.98
N VAL A 12 -9.18 -21.58 -9.75
CA VAL A 12 -9.63 -20.27 -9.24
C VAL A 12 -8.48 -19.27 -9.24
N LEU A 13 -7.30 -19.67 -8.76
CA LEU A 13 -6.11 -18.80 -8.74
C LEU A 13 -5.68 -18.39 -10.15
N ARG A 14 -5.62 -19.36 -11.07
CA ARG A 14 -5.28 -19.11 -12.47
C ARG A 14 -6.26 -18.13 -13.12
N ASP A 15 -7.56 -18.35 -12.95
CA ASP A 15 -8.59 -17.53 -13.56
C ASP A 15 -8.61 -16.11 -12.97
N THR A 16 -8.35 -15.97 -11.66
CA THR A 16 -8.16 -14.67 -11.00
C THR A 16 -6.94 -13.93 -11.56
N LEU A 17 -5.83 -14.60 -11.79
CA LEU A 17 -4.62 -14.00 -12.39
C LEU A 17 -4.84 -13.59 -13.84
N LEU A 18 -5.58 -14.39 -14.62
CA LEU A 18 -5.92 -14.06 -16.01
C LEU A 18 -6.89 -12.88 -16.12
N GLN A 19 -7.72 -12.64 -15.12
CA GLN A 19 -8.66 -11.52 -15.06
C GLN A 19 -8.07 -10.29 -14.37
N ALA A 20 -6.91 -10.40 -13.72
CA ALA A 20 -6.25 -9.27 -13.10
C ALA A 20 -5.91 -8.21 -14.16
N PRO A 21 -6.16 -6.91 -13.88
CA PRO A 21 -5.75 -5.84 -14.77
C PRO A 21 -4.23 -5.96 -15.04
N SER A 22 -3.85 -5.98 -16.31
CA SER A 22 -2.43 -6.06 -16.68
C SER A 22 -1.69 -4.85 -16.14
N LEU A 23 -0.58 -5.10 -15.43
CA LEU A 23 0.33 -4.06 -14.97
C LEU A 23 1.03 -3.43 -16.19
N SER A 24 1.26 -2.13 -16.13
CA SER A 24 2.00 -1.42 -17.16
C SER A 24 3.43 -1.14 -16.71
N LEU A 25 4.33 -1.13 -17.68
CA LEU A 25 5.69 -0.65 -17.43
C LEU A 25 5.64 0.86 -17.07
N PRO A 26 6.38 1.28 -16.04
CA PRO A 26 6.43 2.68 -15.67
C PRO A 26 7.11 3.53 -16.73
N THR A 27 6.61 4.73 -16.93
CA THR A 27 7.20 5.74 -17.82
C THR A 27 7.88 6.80 -16.94
N PRO A 28 9.22 6.96 -16.96
CA PRO A 28 9.94 7.86 -16.08
C PRO A 28 9.50 9.33 -16.14
N SER A 29 8.97 9.78 -17.29
CA SER A 29 8.51 11.16 -17.48
C SER A 29 7.13 11.45 -16.88
N ARG A 30 6.43 10.45 -16.33
CA ARG A 30 5.10 10.61 -15.73
C ARG A 30 5.18 10.60 -14.21
N PRO A 31 4.33 11.38 -13.53
CA PRO A 31 4.29 11.37 -12.08
C PRO A 31 3.84 10.00 -11.55
N PHE A 32 4.33 9.64 -10.39
CA PHE A 32 3.94 8.42 -9.68
C PHE A 32 2.95 8.74 -8.57
N HIS A 33 1.86 7.99 -8.53
CA HIS A 33 0.81 8.09 -7.54
C HIS A 33 0.67 6.77 -6.79
N LEU A 34 0.63 6.84 -5.48
CA LEU A 34 0.41 5.70 -4.59
C LEU A 34 -0.89 5.92 -3.82
N PHE A 35 -1.88 5.10 -4.08
CA PHE A 35 -3.13 5.09 -3.32
C PHE A 35 -3.01 4.07 -2.19
N THR A 36 -3.26 4.49 -0.95
CA THR A 36 -3.10 3.62 0.23
C THR A 36 -4.40 3.48 1.00
N ASP A 37 -4.63 2.28 1.53
CA ASP A 37 -5.70 1.97 2.46
C ASP A 37 -5.22 0.98 3.52
N GLU A 38 -5.76 1.06 4.74
CA GLU A 38 -5.38 0.17 5.85
C GLU A 38 -6.61 -0.54 6.38
N ARG A 39 -6.53 -1.85 6.51
CA ARG A 39 -7.59 -2.68 7.05
C ARG A 39 -7.02 -3.78 7.93
N GLN A 40 -7.47 -3.80 9.17
CA GLN A 40 -7.13 -4.87 10.13
C GLN A 40 -5.63 -5.12 10.30
N GLY A 41 -4.82 -4.07 10.24
CA GLY A 41 -3.37 -4.16 10.37
C GLY A 41 -2.64 -4.61 9.12
N ILE A 42 -3.32 -4.62 7.97
CA ILE A 42 -2.72 -4.84 6.67
C ILE A 42 -2.89 -3.57 5.84
N VAL A 43 -1.79 -3.04 5.36
CA VAL A 43 -1.82 -1.94 4.40
C VAL A 43 -1.79 -2.49 2.99
N VAL A 44 -2.65 -1.94 2.14
CA VAL A 44 -2.71 -2.25 0.72
C VAL A 44 -2.54 -0.97 -0.08
N GLY A 45 -1.95 -1.08 -1.26
CA GLY A 45 -1.73 0.08 -2.12
C GLY A 45 -1.83 -0.24 -3.59
N VAL A 46 -2.32 0.74 -4.35
CA VAL A 46 -2.27 0.76 -5.81
C VAL A 46 -1.25 1.78 -6.23
N PHE A 47 -0.15 1.32 -6.78
CA PHE A 47 0.89 2.17 -7.34
C PHE A 47 0.66 2.34 -8.83
N ALA A 48 0.46 3.58 -9.29
CA ALA A 48 -0.04 3.86 -10.62
C ALA A 48 0.52 5.15 -11.21
N GLN A 49 0.37 5.31 -12.51
CA GLN A 49 0.65 6.56 -13.22
C GLN A 49 -0.61 7.08 -13.92
N PRO A 50 -0.88 8.40 -13.91
CA PRO A 50 -2.00 8.98 -14.61
C PRO A 50 -1.78 8.90 -16.13
N VAL A 51 -2.84 8.50 -16.85
CA VAL A 51 -2.90 8.46 -18.30
C VAL A 51 -4.22 9.10 -18.75
N GLY A 52 -4.18 10.39 -19.08
CA GLY A 52 -5.40 11.15 -19.33
C GLY A 52 -6.30 11.16 -18.07
N PRO A 53 -7.59 10.85 -18.20
CA PRO A 53 -8.53 10.87 -17.08
C PRO A 53 -8.44 9.61 -16.17
N THR A 54 -7.65 8.61 -16.54
CA THR A 54 -7.56 7.31 -15.88
C THR A 54 -6.20 7.09 -15.23
N TYR A 55 -6.10 6.02 -14.43
CA TYR A 55 -4.86 5.55 -13.84
C TYR A 55 -4.48 4.21 -14.43
N ARG A 56 -3.20 4.05 -14.71
CA ARG A 56 -2.64 2.80 -15.18
C ARG A 56 -1.81 2.20 -14.03
N PRO A 57 -2.21 1.03 -13.49
CA PRO A 57 -1.47 0.41 -12.39
C PRO A 57 -0.10 -0.07 -12.85
N VAL A 58 0.91 0.20 -12.03
CA VAL A 58 2.30 -0.25 -12.19
C VAL A 58 2.59 -1.39 -11.24
N ALA A 59 2.06 -1.32 -10.00
CA ALA A 59 2.21 -2.36 -9.01
C ALA A 59 1.04 -2.34 -8.01
N TYR A 60 0.74 -3.50 -7.46
CA TYR A 60 -0.09 -3.66 -6.27
C TYR A 60 0.80 -3.99 -5.09
N LEU A 61 0.69 -3.22 -4.03
CA LEU A 61 1.50 -3.37 -2.83
C LEU A 61 0.63 -3.85 -1.68
N SER A 62 1.16 -4.74 -0.86
CA SER A 62 0.52 -5.18 0.37
C SER A 62 1.59 -5.49 1.41
N LYS A 63 1.36 -5.01 2.64
CA LYS A 63 2.28 -5.25 3.75
C LYS A 63 1.51 -5.38 5.05
N GLN A 64 1.92 -6.33 5.88
CA GLN A 64 1.42 -6.42 7.24
C GLN A 64 2.11 -5.35 8.09
N LEU A 65 1.32 -4.54 8.79
CA LEU A 65 1.86 -3.57 9.74
C LEU A 65 2.47 -4.29 10.94
N ASP A 66 3.54 -3.73 11.44
CA ASP A 66 4.14 -4.23 12.64
C ASP A 66 3.19 -4.12 13.85
N PRO A 67 3.39 -4.91 14.93
CA PRO A 67 2.49 -4.90 16.09
C PRO A 67 2.35 -3.52 16.74
N THR A 68 3.39 -2.68 16.72
CA THR A 68 3.36 -1.33 17.28
C THR A 68 2.40 -0.44 16.48
N LEU A 69 2.55 -0.42 15.15
CA LEU A 69 1.68 0.36 14.26
C LEU A 69 0.23 -0.12 14.33
N ARG A 70 0.00 -1.43 14.45
CA ARG A 70 -1.36 -1.99 14.59
C ARG A 70 -2.09 -1.51 15.85
N GLY A 71 -1.34 -1.23 16.93
CA GLY A 71 -1.89 -0.69 18.18
C GLY A 71 -2.24 0.79 18.13
N TRP A 72 -1.87 1.52 17.08
CA TRP A 72 -2.14 2.94 16.97
C TRP A 72 -3.60 3.27 16.64
N GLN A 73 -3.99 4.50 16.90
CA GLN A 73 -5.29 5.02 16.47
C GLN A 73 -5.40 5.02 14.92
N PRO A 74 -6.61 4.86 14.34
CA PRO A 74 -6.80 4.70 12.90
C PRO A 74 -6.10 5.75 12.04
N CYS A 75 -6.15 7.02 12.43
CA CYS A 75 -5.49 8.09 11.67
C CYS A 75 -3.96 7.97 11.69
N LEU A 76 -3.37 7.59 12.84
CA LEU A 76 -1.94 7.37 12.96
C LEU A 76 -1.51 6.09 12.24
N ARG A 77 -2.35 5.04 12.26
CA ARG A 77 -2.11 3.84 11.44
C ARG A 77 -2.10 4.18 9.95
N ALA A 78 -3.03 5.02 9.49
CA ALA A 78 -3.03 5.46 8.09
C ALA A 78 -1.75 6.23 7.72
N LEU A 79 -1.21 7.05 8.64
CA LEU A 79 0.07 7.74 8.43
C LEU A 79 1.24 6.74 8.39
N GLY A 80 1.30 5.79 9.32
CA GLY A 80 2.28 4.71 9.33
C GLY A 80 2.20 3.85 8.07
N SER A 81 0.98 3.55 7.61
CA SER A 81 0.74 2.83 6.37
C SER A 81 1.27 3.57 5.15
N ALA A 82 1.05 4.88 5.08
CA ALA A 82 1.59 5.73 4.02
C ALA A 82 3.12 5.75 4.03
N ALA A 83 3.74 5.78 5.21
CA ALA A 83 5.19 5.71 5.35
C ALA A 83 5.75 4.36 4.88
N GLU A 84 5.14 3.26 5.32
CA GLU A 84 5.58 1.91 4.97
C GLU A 84 5.50 1.64 3.45
N LEU A 85 4.36 1.91 2.82
CA LEU A 85 4.23 1.73 1.36
C LEU A 85 4.97 2.81 0.57
N GLY A 86 5.11 4.02 1.11
CA GLY A 86 5.90 5.08 0.50
C GLY A 86 7.37 4.68 0.35
N LYS A 87 7.95 4.07 1.38
CA LYS A 87 9.33 3.53 1.32
C LYS A 87 9.46 2.45 0.23
N GLU A 88 8.50 1.56 0.10
CA GLU A 88 8.50 0.54 -0.96
C GLU A 88 8.36 1.17 -2.35
N ALA A 89 7.48 2.17 -2.50
CA ALA A 89 7.32 2.88 -3.77
C ALA A 89 8.61 3.61 -4.19
N LEU A 90 9.35 4.22 -3.25
CA LEU A 90 10.63 4.86 -3.55
C LEU A 90 11.69 3.90 -4.08
N LYS A 91 11.69 2.64 -3.61
CA LYS A 91 12.57 1.60 -4.18
C LYS A 91 12.22 1.31 -5.63
N LEU A 92 10.93 1.25 -5.96
CA LEU A 92 10.46 0.99 -7.33
C LEU A 92 10.73 2.15 -8.28
N THR A 93 10.76 3.37 -7.79
CA THR A 93 11.00 4.59 -8.59
C THR A 93 12.45 5.04 -8.61
N LEU A 94 13.34 4.34 -7.92
CA LEU A 94 14.73 4.80 -7.70
C LEU A 94 14.76 6.22 -7.11
N CYS A 95 13.95 6.44 -6.09
CA CYS A 95 13.78 7.71 -5.37
C CYS A 95 13.19 8.87 -6.20
N GLN A 96 12.50 8.60 -7.32
CA GLN A 96 11.72 9.63 -7.98
C GLN A 96 10.51 10.03 -7.12
N PRO A 97 10.03 11.29 -7.27
CA PRO A 97 8.92 11.78 -6.47
C PRO A 97 7.63 10.95 -6.62
N VAL A 98 7.01 10.63 -5.49
CA VAL A 98 5.75 9.89 -5.40
C VAL A 98 4.73 10.69 -4.59
N THR A 99 3.54 10.87 -5.15
CA THR A 99 2.41 11.45 -4.43
C THR A 99 1.55 10.34 -3.83
N ILE A 100 1.41 10.35 -2.51
CA ILE A 100 0.62 9.36 -1.77
C ILE A 100 -0.78 9.93 -1.51
N PHE A 101 -1.80 9.18 -1.94
CA PHE A 101 -3.20 9.51 -1.73
C PHE A 101 -3.79 8.61 -0.62
N SER A 102 -4.40 9.23 0.37
CA SER A 102 -5.09 8.54 1.45
C SER A 102 -6.51 9.08 1.60
N SER A 103 -7.42 8.28 2.12
CA SER A 103 -8.75 8.70 2.53
C SER A 103 -8.75 9.57 3.80
N HIS A 104 -7.62 9.68 4.48
CA HIS A 104 -7.41 10.48 5.67
C HIS A 104 -6.61 11.76 5.36
N ARG A 105 -6.88 12.84 6.08
CA ARG A 105 -6.12 14.10 6.01
C ARG A 105 -4.78 13.96 6.75
N LEU A 106 -3.84 13.24 6.16
CA LEU A 106 -2.56 12.92 6.81
C LEU A 106 -1.67 14.15 7.00
N THR A 107 -1.74 15.14 6.11
CA THR A 107 -1.01 16.40 6.24
C THR A 107 -1.39 17.16 7.50
N ASP A 108 -2.68 17.13 7.89
CA ASP A 108 -3.14 17.77 9.12
C ASP A 108 -2.59 17.09 10.37
N LEU A 109 -2.30 15.80 10.29
CA LEU A 109 -1.72 15.05 11.40
C LEU A 109 -0.26 15.43 11.64
N LEU A 110 0.52 15.68 10.57
CA LEU A 110 1.91 16.10 10.68
C LEU A 110 2.07 17.45 11.38
N SER A 111 1.08 18.33 11.29
CA SER A 111 1.07 19.64 11.93
C SER A 111 0.43 19.67 13.32
N ARG A 112 -0.16 18.56 13.79
CA ARG A 112 -0.89 18.49 15.08
C ARG A 112 -0.05 17.89 16.19
N ARG A 113 -0.42 18.24 17.43
CA ARG A 113 0.07 17.59 18.67
C ARG A 113 -0.19 16.08 18.73
N ALA A 114 -0.97 15.51 17.79
CA ALA A 114 -1.21 14.06 17.71
C ALA A 114 0.08 13.26 17.54
N LEU A 115 1.11 13.86 16.95
CA LEU A 115 2.43 13.23 16.81
C LEU A 115 3.19 13.11 18.15
N SER A 116 2.80 13.87 19.18
CA SER A 116 3.44 13.77 20.52
C SER A 116 3.18 12.43 21.21
N LEU A 117 2.24 11.62 20.71
CA LEU A 117 1.96 10.27 21.19
C LEU A 117 2.89 9.22 20.56
N LEU A 118 3.68 9.60 19.57
CA LEU A 118 4.61 8.71 18.89
C LEU A 118 5.95 8.67 19.61
N SER A 119 6.66 7.55 19.44
CA SER A 119 8.04 7.47 19.88
C SER A 119 8.91 8.47 19.09
N PRO A 120 10.01 8.97 19.69
CA PRO A 120 10.92 9.90 19.01
C PRO A 120 11.45 9.37 17.67
N SER A 121 11.65 8.06 17.56
CA SER A 121 12.12 7.43 16.32
C SER A 121 11.10 7.51 15.18
N HIS A 122 9.82 7.21 15.46
CA HIS A 122 8.77 7.33 14.45
C HIS A 122 8.51 8.80 14.08
N LEU A 123 8.58 9.70 15.06
CA LEU A 123 8.43 11.12 14.80
C LEU A 123 9.53 11.63 13.85
N GLN A 124 10.77 11.25 14.11
CA GLN A 124 11.91 11.61 13.26
C GLN A 124 11.77 10.98 11.86
N GLU A 125 11.36 9.72 11.78
CA GLU A 125 11.12 9.05 10.50
C GLU A 125 10.08 9.79 9.65
N PHE A 126 8.93 10.13 10.22
CA PHE A 126 7.88 10.84 9.49
C PHE A 126 8.28 12.25 9.09
N HIS A 127 9.07 12.93 9.94
CA HIS A 127 9.61 14.23 9.62
C HIS A 127 10.56 14.17 8.41
N LEU A 128 11.47 13.21 8.41
CA LEU A 128 12.39 12.98 7.30
C LEU A 128 11.67 12.58 6.00
N LEU A 129 10.64 11.74 6.10
CA LEU A 129 9.94 11.25 4.90
C LEU A 129 9.01 12.29 4.29
N PHE A 130 8.27 13.05 5.11
CA PHE A 130 7.14 13.85 4.65
C PHE A 130 7.30 15.36 4.81
N VAL A 131 8.25 15.82 5.62
CA VAL A 131 8.45 17.24 5.88
C VAL A 131 9.75 17.73 5.25
N GLU A 132 10.86 17.09 5.55
CA GLU A 132 12.16 17.44 4.96
C GLU A 132 12.39 16.78 3.60
N GLY A 133 11.88 15.56 3.42
CA GLY A 133 12.01 14.80 2.19
C GLY A 133 11.17 15.39 1.05
N THR A 134 11.77 15.52 -0.12
CA THR A 134 11.09 15.99 -1.34
C THR A 134 10.52 14.85 -2.19
N ALA A 135 10.84 13.60 -1.83
CA ALA A 135 10.48 12.44 -2.63
C ALA A 135 9.07 11.91 -2.36
N LEU A 136 8.50 12.16 -1.17
CA LEU A 136 7.14 11.75 -0.83
C LEU A 136 6.28 12.97 -0.50
N SER A 137 5.13 13.06 -1.12
CA SER A 137 4.11 14.07 -0.80
C SER A 137 2.78 13.40 -0.44
N LEU A 138 2.06 13.95 0.55
CA LEU A 138 0.79 13.42 1.02
C LEU A 138 -0.37 14.27 0.48
N GLN A 139 -1.40 13.61 -0.03
CA GLN A 139 -2.62 14.26 -0.49
C GLN A 139 -3.87 13.50 -0.02
N LEU A 140 -4.95 14.24 0.16
CA LEU A 140 -6.27 13.66 0.41
C LEU A 140 -6.84 13.13 -0.91
N SER A 141 -7.30 11.89 -0.93
CA SER A 141 -8.07 11.35 -2.05
C SER A 141 -9.48 11.94 -2.03
N LEU A 142 -9.75 12.89 -2.91
CA LEU A 142 -11.08 13.52 -3.06
C LEU A 142 -12.03 12.67 -3.91
N ARG A 143 -11.51 11.67 -4.60
CA ARG A 143 -12.26 10.71 -5.42
C ARG A 143 -12.20 9.34 -4.78
N LEU A 144 -12.87 8.37 -5.40
CA LEU A 144 -12.74 6.96 -4.99
C LEU A 144 -11.27 6.56 -4.94
N ASN A 145 -10.82 6.11 -3.76
CA ASN A 145 -9.48 5.58 -3.57
C ASN A 145 -9.41 4.15 -4.14
N PRO A 146 -8.65 3.89 -5.21
CA PRO A 146 -8.60 2.55 -5.81
C PRO A 146 -8.12 1.46 -4.84
N ALA A 147 -7.31 1.79 -3.83
CA ALA A 147 -6.86 0.84 -2.83
C ALA A 147 -8.00 0.28 -1.99
N THR A 148 -9.11 1.04 -1.85
CA THR A 148 -10.30 0.54 -1.12
C THR A 148 -11.04 -0.57 -1.86
N LEU A 149 -10.77 -0.76 -3.14
CA LEU A 149 -11.38 -1.81 -3.97
C LEU A 149 -10.57 -3.11 -3.95
N LEU A 150 -9.34 -3.08 -3.42
CA LEU A 150 -8.54 -4.29 -3.28
C LEU A 150 -9.19 -5.25 -2.29
N PRO A 151 -9.11 -6.57 -2.54
CA PRO A 151 -9.64 -7.54 -1.59
C PRO A 151 -8.91 -7.41 -0.25
N THR A 152 -9.68 -7.43 0.84
CA THR A 152 -9.10 -7.53 2.18
C THR A 152 -8.50 -8.93 2.31
N PRO A 153 -7.23 -9.07 2.68
CA PRO A 153 -6.70 -10.39 3.00
C PRO A 153 -7.51 -10.95 4.16
N THR A 154 -8.32 -11.96 3.88
CA THR A 154 -9.05 -12.67 4.93
C THR A 154 -8.03 -13.43 5.76
N THR A 155 -8.03 -13.19 7.06
CA THR A 155 -7.33 -14.01 8.05
C THR A 155 -8.04 -15.34 8.24
N ASP A 156 -8.68 -15.88 7.20
CA ASP A 156 -9.22 -17.22 7.24
C ASP A 156 -8.04 -18.19 7.36
N THR A 157 -7.88 -18.68 8.59
CA THR A 157 -6.92 -19.71 9.01
C THR A 157 -7.00 -21.00 8.19
N ASN A 158 -7.84 -21.07 7.17
CA ASN A 158 -8.05 -22.20 6.27
C ASN A 158 -7.58 -21.97 4.83
N LEU A 159 -7.06 -20.80 4.46
CA LEU A 159 -6.32 -20.69 3.20
C LEU A 159 -4.88 -21.18 3.43
N PRO A 160 -4.38 -22.11 2.60
CA PRO A 160 -3.03 -22.60 2.78
C PRO A 160 -2.03 -21.45 2.66
N THR A 161 -1.08 -21.44 3.57
CA THR A 161 0.09 -20.55 3.76
C THR A 161 0.82 -20.15 2.45
N LEU A 162 0.47 -20.75 1.32
CA LEU A 162 0.99 -20.47 -0.01
C LEU A 162 0.53 -19.12 -0.57
N ALA A 163 -0.73 -18.70 -0.37
CA ALA A 163 -1.19 -17.41 -0.86
C ALA A 163 -0.50 -16.25 -0.13
N GLN A 164 -0.24 -16.43 1.16
CA GLN A 164 0.48 -15.45 1.99
C GLN A 164 1.96 -15.37 1.60
N LYS A 165 2.59 -16.48 1.19
CA LYS A 165 3.96 -16.52 0.66
C LYS A 165 4.08 -15.82 -0.70
N TYR A 166 3.08 -15.93 -1.58
CA TYR A 166 3.12 -15.26 -2.88
C TYR A 166 2.96 -13.75 -2.77
N TYR A 167 2.17 -13.24 -1.79
CA TYR A 167 2.09 -11.80 -1.54
C TYR A 167 3.37 -11.23 -0.92
N THR A 168 4.08 -12.00 -0.11
CA THR A 168 5.35 -11.57 0.51
C THR A 168 6.53 -11.67 -0.47
N SER A 169 6.56 -12.68 -1.34
CA SER A 169 7.65 -12.88 -2.29
C SER A 169 7.66 -11.90 -3.48
N LEU A 170 6.54 -11.22 -3.75
CA LEU A 170 6.49 -10.10 -4.71
C LEU A 170 7.07 -8.80 -4.13
N VAL A 171 7.30 -8.75 -2.82
CA VAL A 171 7.88 -7.61 -2.10
C VAL A 171 9.38 -7.81 -1.84
N ASP A 172 9.87 -9.05 -1.94
CA ASP A 172 11.28 -9.43 -1.69
C ASP A 172 12.11 -9.63 -2.99
N LEU A 173 11.56 -9.29 -4.16
CA LEU A 173 12.25 -9.20 -5.44
C LEU A 173 12.48 -7.76 -5.84
#